data_bfba200d601a937a183b8d7c055ec8b5
#
_entry.id   bfba200d601a937a183b8d7c055ec8b5
#
_cell.length_a   1.000
_cell.length_b   1.000
_cell.length_c   1.000
_cell.angle_alpha   90.00
_cell.angle_beta   90.00
_cell.angle_gamma   90.00
#
_symmetry.space_group_name_H-M   'P 1'
#
loop_
_entity.id
_entity.type
_entity.pdbx_description
1 polymer ?
#
loop_
_entity_poly.entity_id
_entity_poly.type
_entity_poly.pdbx_seq_one_letter_code
_entity_poly.pdbx_strand_id
1 'polypeptide(L)'
;MKKKILLLFFLPFISLSQDTYIPGDAFELALINLGFDFILNDSIPTANIDTISYLDITGQGIVDLTGLKDFVNLKSFFCSSNQIVTMDLSNNPLLFEVSCGNNQLTSLNMKNGNNQGLWYFQSTDNPDLMCIDVDDFSWADYNWSTDSWTSFSTNCGSTSISQIEKDNKRIIKITDVLGRETSLKKNVI
;
A
#
# COMPACT_ATOMS: atom_id res chain seq x y z
N MET A 1 15.26 30.53 -58.61
CA MET A 1 14.55 29.68 -57.62
C MET A 1 15.54 29.35 -56.49
N LYS A 2 15.37 29.95 -55.29
CA LYS A 2 16.26 29.71 -54.16
C LYS A 2 15.74 28.47 -53.40
N LYS A 3 16.49 27.35 -53.40
CA LYS A 3 16.19 26.16 -52.62
C LYS A 3 16.45 26.50 -51.13
N LYS A 4 15.39 26.49 -50.33
CA LYS A 4 15.52 26.55 -48.87
C LYS A 4 15.90 25.17 -48.39
N ILE A 5 17.12 25.01 -47.85
CA ILE A 5 17.56 23.79 -47.14
C ILE A 5 16.94 23.86 -45.77
N LEU A 6 16.00 22.96 -45.46
CA LEU A 6 15.46 22.75 -44.13
C LEU A 6 16.45 21.88 -43.34
N LEU A 7 17.25 22.53 -42.49
CA LEU A 7 18.12 21.81 -41.58
C LEU A 7 17.27 21.23 -40.42
N LEU A 8 16.95 19.92 -40.48
CA LEU A 8 16.33 19.22 -39.35
C LEU A 8 17.44 19.06 -38.28
N PHE A 9 17.33 19.83 -37.22
CA PHE A 9 18.12 19.58 -35.99
C PHE A 9 17.55 18.33 -35.33
N PHE A 10 18.24 17.20 -35.47
CA PHE A 10 18.10 16.06 -34.58
C PHE A 10 18.69 16.44 -33.24
N LEU A 11 17.85 16.97 -32.33
CA LEU A 11 18.20 17.04 -30.93
C LEU A 11 18.25 15.57 -30.42
N PRO A 12 19.36 15.11 -29.85
CA PRO A 12 19.36 13.82 -29.18
C PRO A 12 18.34 13.93 -28.04
N PHE A 13 17.30 13.10 -28.09
CA PHE A 13 16.45 12.87 -26.91
C PHE A 13 17.35 12.25 -25.86
N ILE A 14 17.86 13.04 -24.92
CA ILE A 14 18.43 12.54 -23.70
C ILE A 14 17.22 12.02 -22.94
N SER A 15 16.94 10.73 -23.04
CA SER A 15 16.05 10.04 -22.12
C SER A 15 16.72 10.10 -20.75
N LEU A 16 16.31 11.04 -19.91
CA LEU A 16 16.64 10.99 -18.51
C LEU A 16 15.96 9.73 -17.98
N SER A 17 16.76 8.73 -17.61
CA SER A 17 16.24 7.60 -16.83
C SER A 17 15.60 8.19 -15.58
N GLN A 18 14.35 7.84 -15.34
CA GLN A 18 13.71 8.17 -14.08
C GLN A 18 14.14 7.11 -13.09
N ASP A 19 14.66 7.54 -11.94
CA ASP A 19 15.04 6.64 -10.87
C ASP A 19 13.98 6.67 -9.77
N THR A 20 13.67 5.50 -9.24
CA THR A 20 12.82 5.33 -8.06
C THR A 20 13.70 5.36 -6.83
N TYR A 21 13.34 6.21 -5.86
CA TYR A 21 14.03 6.32 -4.58
C TYR A 21 13.63 5.18 -3.65
N ILE A 22 14.62 4.43 -3.14
CA ILE A 22 14.46 3.27 -2.24
C ILE A 22 15.45 3.40 -1.08
N PRO A 23 15.14 4.17 -0.04
CA PRO A 23 16.05 4.46 1.07
C PRO A 23 16.23 3.30 2.05
N GLY A 24 15.45 2.26 1.91
CA GLY A 24 15.51 1.11 2.80
C GLY A 24 16.52 0.09 2.34
N ASP A 25 17.75 0.07 2.91
CA ASP A 25 18.83 -0.84 2.54
C ASP A 25 18.37 -2.30 2.39
N ALA A 26 17.52 -2.80 3.29
CA ALA A 26 17.02 -4.17 3.24
C ALA A 26 16.10 -4.41 2.03
N PHE A 27 15.29 -3.43 1.65
CA PHE A 27 14.42 -3.52 0.48
C PHE A 27 15.26 -3.44 -0.81
N GLU A 28 16.17 -2.47 -0.91
CA GLU A 28 17.06 -2.35 -2.06
C GLU A 28 17.93 -3.61 -2.22
N LEU A 29 18.49 -4.14 -1.11
CA LEU A 29 19.27 -5.38 -1.15
C LEU A 29 18.44 -6.59 -1.63
N ALA A 30 17.16 -6.67 -1.23
CA ALA A 30 16.25 -7.70 -1.73
C ALA A 30 16.06 -7.58 -3.26
N LEU A 31 15.94 -6.37 -3.80
CA LEU A 31 15.83 -6.11 -5.24
C LEU A 31 17.12 -6.44 -5.98
N ILE A 32 18.30 -6.16 -5.38
CA ILE A 32 19.61 -6.55 -5.91
C ILE A 32 19.72 -8.09 -5.98
N ASN A 33 19.33 -8.79 -4.92
CA ASN A 33 19.37 -10.26 -4.88
C ASN A 33 18.42 -10.89 -5.92
N LEU A 34 17.32 -10.22 -6.26
CA LEU A 34 16.40 -10.63 -7.31
C LEU A 34 16.87 -10.25 -8.73
N GLY A 35 17.96 -9.48 -8.84
CA GLY A 35 18.56 -9.08 -10.11
C GLY A 35 17.89 -7.87 -10.77
N PHE A 36 17.10 -7.09 -10.02
CA PHE A 36 16.46 -5.88 -10.53
C PHE A 36 17.34 -4.65 -10.38
N ASP A 37 18.33 -4.71 -9.49
CA ASP A 37 19.35 -3.70 -9.27
C ASP A 37 20.74 -4.31 -9.14
N PHE A 38 21.78 -3.46 -9.11
CA PHE A 38 23.18 -3.90 -9.04
C PHE A 38 24.02 -3.13 -8.02
N ILE A 39 23.53 -2.01 -7.51
CA ILE A 39 24.28 -1.09 -6.66
C ILE A 39 23.38 -0.64 -5.50
N LEU A 40 23.88 -0.79 -4.28
CA LEU A 40 23.20 -0.27 -3.09
C LEU A 40 23.50 1.24 -3.00
N ASN A 41 22.55 2.08 -3.39
CA ASN A 41 22.71 3.53 -3.50
C ASN A 41 21.42 4.35 -3.32
N ASP A 42 20.43 3.77 -2.63
CA ASP A 42 19.11 4.35 -2.36
C ASP A 42 18.27 4.63 -3.63
N SER A 43 18.58 4.01 -4.77
CA SER A 43 17.86 4.26 -6.00
C SER A 43 17.94 3.13 -7.01
N ILE A 44 16.88 2.92 -7.77
CA ILE A 44 16.82 1.95 -8.87
C ILE A 44 16.24 2.61 -10.12
N PRO A 45 16.76 2.36 -11.32
CA PRO A 45 16.10 2.80 -12.54
C PRO A 45 14.66 2.30 -12.59
N THR A 46 13.70 3.21 -12.67
CA THR A 46 12.26 2.86 -12.68
C THR A 46 11.91 1.86 -13.77
N ALA A 47 12.59 1.93 -14.92
CA ALA A 47 12.41 0.98 -16.02
C ALA A 47 12.80 -0.48 -15.66
N ASN A 48 13.53 -0.70 -14.58
CA ASN A 48 13.87 -2.05 -14.12
C ASN A 48 12.74 -2.67 -13.30
N ILE A 49 11.83 -1.84 -12.73
CA ILE A 49 10.80 -2.27 -11.78
C ILE A 49 9.38 -2.08 -12.30
N ASP A 50 9.14 -1.16 -13.23
CA ASP A 50 7.82 -0.84 -13.76
C ASP A 50 7.15 -2.01 -14.52
N THR A 51 7.94 -2.98 -14.98
CA THR A 51 7.45 -4.19 -15.68
C THR A 51 7.27 -5.40 -14.77
N ILE A 52 7.70 -5.31 -13.49
CA ILE A 52 7.63 -6.42 -12.55
C ILE A 52 6.16 -6.70 -12.21
N SER A 53 5.74 -7.95 -12.43
CA SER A 53 4.39 -8.41 -12.09
C SER A 53 4.33 -9.35 -10.88
N TYR A 54 5.46 -9.88 -10.45
CA TYR A 54 5.60 -10.77 -9.30
C TYR A 54 6.77 -10.30 -8.45
N LEU A 55 6.54 -10.07 -7.17
CA LEU A 55 7.58 -9.68 -6.22
C LEU A 55 7.42 -10.47 -4.92
N ASP A 56 8.40 -11.30 -4.63
CA ASP A 56 8.51 -12.02 -3.34
C ASP A 56 9.76 -11.54 -2.60
N ILE A 57 9.52 -10.83 -1.51
CA ILE A 57 10.51 -10.29 -0.59
C ILE A 57 10.25 -10.78 0.83
N THR A 58 9.71 -11.99 0.95
CA THR A 58 9.39 -12.62 2.23
C THR A 58 10.68 -12.84 3.06
N GLY A 59 10.63 -12.47 4.35
CA GLY A 59 11.69 -12.78 5.32
C GLY A 59 13.02 -12.06 5.12
N GLN A 60 13.03 -10.88 4.50
CA GLN A 60 14.23 -10.11 4.20
C GLN A 60 14.62 -9.08 5.26
N GLY A 61 13.85 -8.98 6.38
CA GLY A 61 14.09 -8.01 7.44
C GLY A 61 13.75 -6.57 7.06
N ILE A 62 12.87 -6.38 6.07
CA ILE A 62 12.49 -5.09 5.53
C ILE A 62 11.62 -4.33 6.51
N VAL A 63 11.94 -3.04 6.70
CA VAL A 63 11.18 -2.10 7.53
C VAL A 63 10.42 -1.07 6.68
N ASP A 64 11.03 -0.62 5.60
CA ASP A 64 10.56 0.46 4.72
C ASP A 64 10.38 -0.04 3.29
N LEU A 65 9.20 0.21 2.73
CA LEU A 65 8.83 -0.11 1.34
C LEU A 65 8.74 1.16 0.47
N THR A 66 9.38 2.25 0.86
CA THR A 66 9.44 3.45 0.02
C THR A 66 9.94 3.08 -1.38
N GLY A 67 9.22 3.54 -2.41
CA GLY A 67 9.46 3.17 -3.81
C GLY A 67 8.50 2.11 -4.36
N LEU A 68 7.79 1.35 -3.51
CA LEU A 68 6.83 0.32 -3.95
C LEU A 68 5.74 0.85 -4.89
N LYS A 69 5.36 2.12 -4.77
CA LYS A 69 4.36 2.79 -5.62
C LYS A 69 4.72 2.77 -7.12
N ASP A 70 6.01 2.65 -7.45
CA ASP A 70 6.51 2.69 -8.83
C ASP A 70 6.51 1.29 -9.50
N PHE A 71 6.15 0.23 -8.75
CA PHE A 71 5.90 -1.11 -9.29
C PHE A 71 4.49 -1.20 -9.89
N VAL A 72 4.23 -0.38 -10.90
CA VAL A 72 2.87 -0.13 -11.44
C VAL A 72 2.21 -1.34 -12.10
N ASN A 73 2.98 -2.35 -12.51
CA ASN A 73 2.49 -3.59 -13.10
C ASN A 73 2.43 -4.77 -12.12
N LEU A 74 2.64 -4.52 -10.82
CA LEU A 74 2.66 -5.55 -9.78
C LEU A 74 1.29 -6.23 -9.66
N LYS A 75 1.28 -7.56 -9.75
CA LYS A 75 0.10 -8.42 -9.65
C LYS A 75 0.12 -9.31 -8.41
N SER A 76 1.26 -9.91 -8.11
CA SER A 76 1.43 -10.75 -6.92
C SER A 76 2.54 -10.18 -6.05
N PHE A 77 2.20 -9.87 -4.81
CA PHE A 77 3.12 -9.27 -3.84
C PHE A 77 3.15 -10.05 -2.53
N PHE A 78 4.33 -10.58 -2.21
CA PHE A 78 4.58 -11.37 -1.01
C PHE A 78 5.68 -10.70 -0.20
N CYS A 79 5.32 -10.19 0.98
CA CYS A 79 6.23 -9.49 1.89
C CYS A 79 6.07 -9.94 3.35
N SER A 80 5.55 -11.15 3.55
CA SER A 80 5.36 -11.71 4.89
C SER A 80 6.68 -11.89 5.64
N SER A 81 6.63 -11.95 6.98
CA SER A 81 7.80 -12.20 7.85
C SER A 81 8.89 -11.13 7.70
N ASN A 82 8.51 -9.88 7.67
CA ASN A 82 9.36 -8.71 7.69
C ASN A 82 9.10 -7.86 8.96
N GLN A 83 9.54 -6.62 8.96
CA GLN A 83 9.37 -5.66 10.06
C GLN A 83 8.68 -4.38 9.56
N ILE A 84 7.79 -4.53 8.56
CA ILE A 84 7.13 -3.42 7.89
C ILE A 84 6.11 -2.79 8.85
N VAL A 85 6.18 -1.45 9.01
CA VAL A 85 5.31 -0.71 9.93
C VAL A 85 4.13 -0.07 9.19
N THR A 86 4.36 0.42 7.98
CA THR A 86 3.31 1.04 7.16
C THR A 86 3.41 0.54 5.73
N MET A 87 2.26 0.35 5.07
CA MET A 87 2.21 -0.08 3.68
C MET A 87 1.10 0.65 2.93
N ASP A 88 1.45 1.22 1.78
CA ASP A 88 0.52 1.86 0.87
C ASP A 88 0.56 1.19 -0.51
N LEU A 89 -0.52 0.48 -0.85
CA LEU A 89 -0.70 -0.21 -2.13
C LEU A 89 -1.69 0.50 -3.06
N SER A 90 -2.04 1.76 -2.77
CA SER A 90 -3.01 2.54 -3.56
C SER A 90 -2.54 2.80 -5.00
N ASN A 91 -1.24 2.72 -5.26
CA ASN A 91 -0.65 2.90 -6.59
C ASN A 91 -0.42 1.59 -7.36
N ASN A 92 -0.89 0.44 -6.84
CA ASN A 92 -0.70 -0.87 -7.46
C ASN A 92 -2.07 -1.47 -7.86
N PRO A 93 -2.76 -0.92 -8.88
CA PRO A 93 -4.14 -1.28 -9.21
C PRO A 93 -4.30 -2.66 -9.86
N LEU A 94 -3.20 -3.31 -10.25
CA LEU A 94 -3.23 -4.61 -10.91
C LEU A 94 -3.05 -5.78 -9.93
N LEU A 95 -2.94 -5.49 -8.62
CA LEU A 95 -2.78 -6.53 -7.61
C LEU A 95 -4.00 -7.47 -7.58
N PHE A 96 -3.72 -8.79 -7.58
CA PHE A 96 -4.70 -9.84 -7.36
C PHE A 96 -4.27 -10.84 -6.28
N GLU A 97 -3.02 -10.77 -5.81
CA GLU A 97 -2.49 -11.53 -4.68
C GLU A 97 -1.64 -10.64 -3.79
N VAL A 98 -1.95 -10.62 -2.49
CA VAL A 98 -1.14 -9.93 -1.47
C VAL A 98 -1.02 -10.80 -0.23
N SER A 99 0.22 -11.03 0.22
CA SER A 99 0.52 -11.65 1.51
C SER A 99 1.50 -10.77 2.29
N CYS A 100 1.03 -10.20 3.39
CA CYS A 100 1.80 -9.31 4.26
C CYS A 100 1.71 -9.70 5.75
N GLY A 101 1.43 -10.96 6.02
CA GLY A 101 1.37 -11.47 7.39
C GLY A 101 2.70 -11.48 8.12
N ASN A 102 2.64 -11.58 9.45
CA ASN A 102 3.83 -11.59 10.30
C ASN A 102 4.74 -10.36 10.03
N ASN A 103 4.18 -9.19 10.27
CA ASN A 103 4.83 -7.88 10.19
C ASN A 103 4.50 -7.04 11.44
N GLN A 104 4.85 -5.76 11.42
CA GLN A 104 4.56 -4.79 12.49
C GLN A 104 3.63 -3.68 11.99
N LEU A 105 2.71 -4.03 11.07
CA LEU A 105 1.83 -3.05 10.45
C LEU A 105 0.95 -2.34 11.49
N THR A 106 0.94 -1.02 11.42
CA THR A 106 0.01 -0.13 12.12
C THR A 106 -0.96 0.56 11.14
N SER A 107 -0.59 0.58 9.85
CA SER A 107 -1.37 1.16 8.76
C SER A 107 -1.18 0.37 7.48
N LEU A 108 -2.29 0.05 6.82
CA LEU A 108 -2.33 -0.60 5.52
C LEU A 108 -3.39 0.07 4.65
N ASN A 109 -2.96 0.64 3.52
CA ASN A 109 -3.85 1.23 2.52
C ASN A 109 -3.97 0.32 1.30
N MET A 110 -5.18 -0.23 1.10
CA MET A 110 -5.55 -1.11 -0.01
C MET A 110 -6.51 -0.42 -1.01
N LYS A 111 -6.65 0.91 -0.96
CA LYS A 111 -7.55 1.68 -1.84
C LYS A 111 -6.94 1.87 -3.22
N ASN A 112 -6.77 0.78 -3.94
CA ASN A 112 -6.16 0.73 -5.26
C ASN A 112 -7.18 0.65 -6.42
N GLY A 113 -8.48 0.74 -6.11
CA GLY A 113 -9.57 0.65 -7.09
C GLY A 113 -9.87 -0.77 -7.58
N ASN A 114 -9.25 -1.81 -7.00
CA ASN A 114 -9.37 -3.20 -7.48
C ASN A 114 -9.62 -4.22 -6.35
N ASN A 115 -10.20 -3.83 -5.23
CA ASN A 115 -10.41 -4.76 -4.12
C ASN A 115 -11.18 -6.03 -4.53
N GLN A 116 -12.17 -5.92 -5.44
CA GLN A 116 -12.95 -7.06 -5.93
C GLN A 116 -12.16 -7.98 -6.88
N GLY A 117 -11.07 -7.52 -7.45
CA GLY A 117 -10.15 -8.30 -8.27
C GLY A 117 -9.07 -9.02 -7.46
N LEU A 118 -8.91 -8.70 -6.18
CA LEU A 118 -7.93 -9.31 -5.29
C LEU A 118 -8.50 -10.63 -4.75
N TRP A 119 -8.10 -11.74 -5.35
CA TRP A 119 -8.63 -13.06 -5.01
C TRP A 119 -7.90 -13.73 -3.82
N TYR A 120 -6.69 -13.28 -3.52
CA TYR A 120 -5.94 -13.71 -2.34
C TYR A 120 -5.38 -12.53 -1.56
N PHE A 121 -5.80 -12.43 -0.31
CA PHE A 121 -5.29 -11.44 0.63
C PHE A 121 -5.12 -12.06 2.02
N GLN A 122 -3.94 -11.84 2.60
CA GLN A 122 -3.62 -12.31 3.95
C GLN A 122 -2.73 -11.28 4.66
N SER A 123 -3.18 -10.80 5.82
CA SER A 123 -2.47 -9.85 6.68
C SER A 123 -2.47 -10.24 8.16
N THR A 124 -2.63 -11.54 8.46
CA THR A 124 -2.61 -12.05 9.85
C THR A 124 -1.24 -11.86 10.51
N ASP A 125 -1.22 -11.92 11.84
CA ASP A 125 0.00 -11.71 12.62
C ASP A 125 0.60 -10.30 12.47
N ASN A 126 -0.29 -9.28 12.50
CA ASN A 126 0.04 -7.87 12.61
C ASN A 126 -0.65 -7.30 13.85
N PRO A 127 -0.05 -7.42 15.04
CA PRO A 127 -0.74 -7.19 16.32
C PRO A 127 -1.24 -5.75 16.52
N ASP A 128 -0.64 -4.77 15.84
CA ASP A 128 -0.99 -3.36 15.96
C ASP A 128 -1.86 -2.84 14.79
N LEU A 129 -2.23 -3.72 13.82
CA LEU A 129 -3.06 -3.35 12.69
C LEU A 129 -4.54 -3.40 13.07
N MET A 130 -5.10 -2.27 13.47
CA MET A 130 -6.51 -2.18 13.90
C MET A 130 -7.49 -1.94 12.76
N CYS A 131 -7.03 -1.34 11.66
CA CYS A 131 -7.87 -0.99 10.53
C CYS A 131 -7.10 -1.02 9.22
N ILE A 132 -7.75 -1.52 8.15
CA ILE A 132 -7.24 -1.52 6.78
C ILE A 132 -8.12 -0.62 5.93
N ASP A 133 -7.52 0.39 5.27
CA ASP A 133 -8.22 1.24 4.31
C ASP A 133 -8.52 0.48 3.02
N VAL A 134 -9.80 0.44 2.63
CA VAL A 134 -10.28 -0.33 1.45
C VAL A 134 -11.24 0.50 0.61
N ASP A 135 -11.44 0.13 -0.66
CA ASP A 135 -12.43 0.73 -1.55
C ASP A 135 -13.86 0.28 -1.16
N ASP A 136 -14.03 -0.99 -0.79
CA ASP A 136 -15.30 -1.61 -0.41
C ASP A 136 -15.10 -2.51 0.81
N PHE A 137 -15.55 -2.02 1.98
CA PHE A 137 -15.40 -2.76 3.24
C PHE A 137 -16.24 -4.06 3.27
N SER A 138 -17.43 -4.06 2.64
CA SER A 138 -18.33 -5.22 2.65
C SER A 138 -17.73 -6.40 1.88
N TRP A 139 -17.01 -6.10 0.79
CA TRP A 139 -16.29 -7.11 0.04
C TRP A 139 -15.08 -7.64 0.82
N ALA A 140 -14.27 -6.75 1.38
CA ALA A 140 -13.07 -7.08 2.10
C ALA A 140 -13.35 -7.95 3.34
N ASP A 141 -14.33 -7.55 4.16
CA ASP A 141 -14.73 -8.25 5.39
C ASP A 141 -15.17 -9.72 5.12
N TYR A 142 -15.74 -9.98 3.97
CA TYR A 142 -16.21 -11.34 3.60
C TYR A 142 -15.10 -12.20 2.96
N ASN A 143 -14.17 -11.60 2.22
CA ASN A 143 -13.27 -12.35 1.33
C ASN A 143 -11.82 -12.40 1.81
N TRP A 144 -11.40 -11.49 2.69
CA TRP A 144 -10.00 -11.35 3.05
C TRP A 144 -9.67 -11.89 4.44
N SER A 145 -8.46 -12.40 4.60
CA SER A 145 -7.97 -12.98 5.86
C SER A 145 -7.11 -11.98 6.61
N THR A 146 -7.53 -11.66 7.84
CA THR A 146 -6.81 -10.77 8.75
C THR A 146 -6.98 -11.22 10.20
N ASP A 147 -6.35 -10.53 11.15
CA ASP A 147 -6.53 -10.80 12.58
C ASP A 147 -7.94 -10.41 13.05
N SER A 148 -8.43 -11.10 14.07
CA SER A 148 -9.81 -10.91 14.57
C SER A 148 -10.09 -9.53 15.17
N TRP A 149 -9.06 -8.75 15.48
CA TRP A 149 -9.16 -7.36 15.97
C TRP A 149 -9.06 -6.31 14.87
N THR A 150 -8.64 -6.70 13.67
CA THR A 150 -8.51 -5.81 12.52
C THR A 150 -9.86 -5.61 11.84
N SER A 151 -10.22 -4.38 11.56
CA SER A 151 -11.43 -4.02 10.81
C SER A 151 -11.08 -3.44 9.44
N PHE A 152 -12.06 -3.41 8.55
CA PHE A 152 -11.93 -2.74 7.26
C PHE A 152 -12.76 -1.45 7.25
N SER A 153 -12.25 -0.41 6.59
CA SER A 153 -12.97 0.86 6.46
C SER A 153 -12.58 1.58 5.16
N THR A 154 -13.48 2.38 4.63
CA THR A 154 -13.16 3.31 3.55
C THR A 154 -12.42 4.55 4.04
N ASN A 155 -12.24 4.70 5.36
CA ASN A 155 -11.49 5.78 5.99
C ASN A 155 -11.08 5.41 7.42
N CYS A 156 -9.96 4.72 7.56
CA CYS A 156 -9.39 4.32 8.86
C CYS A 156 -8.91 5.49 9.72
N GLY A 157 -8.61 6.64 9.11
CA GLY A 157 -8.20 7.85 9.83
C GLY A 157 -9.34 8.68 10.41
N SER A 158 -10.60 8.38 10.04
CA SER A 158 -11.74 9.05 10.64
C SER A 158 -12.10 8.34 11.95
N THR A 159 -12.30 9.12 13.00
CA THR A 159 -13.05 8.67 14.19
C THR A 159 -14.48 8.35 13.74
N SER A 160 -14.68 7.18 13.15
CA SER A 160 -16.03 6.77 12.76
C SER A 160 -16.80 6.44 14.01
N ILE A 161 -17.92 7.13 14.19
CA ILE A 161 -19.02 6.65 15.00
C ILE A 161 -19.60 5.47 14.21
N SER A 162 -18.95 4.30 14.27
CA SER A 162 -19.49 3.11 13.64
C SER A 162 -20.55 2.51 14.55
N GLN A 163 -21.73 2.39 13.95
CA GLN A 163 -22.92 1.69 14.44
C GLN A 163 -23.75 2.42 15.51
N ILE A 164 -24.58 3.35 15.02
CA ILE A 164 -25.88 3.51 15.63
C ILE A 164 -26.73 2.34 15.11
N GLU A 165 -26.78 1.23 15.85
CA GLU A 165 -27.86 0.28 15.68
C GLU A 165 -29.18 1.05 15.87
N LYS A 166 -30.06 0.97 14.86
CA LYS A 166 -31.43 1.54 14.90
C LYS A 166 -32.31 0.73 15.84
N ASP A 167 -31.89 0.55 17.04
CA ASP A 167 -32.76 0.19 18.14
C ASP A 167 -32.78 1.34 19.11
N ASN A 168 -33.99 1.78 19.51
CA ASN A 168 -34.29 2.88 20.39
C ASN A 168 -33.61 2.84 21.77
N LYS A 169 -32.28 2.66 21.78
CA LYS A 169 -31.44 2.56 22.96
C LYS A 169 -30.46 3.72 23.03
N ARG A 170 -30.48 4.33 24.18
CA ARG A 170 -29.62 5.41 24.65
C ARG A 170 -28.18 5.16 24.33
N ILE A 171 -27.49 6.10 23.67
CA ILE A 171 -26.03 6.06 23.48
C ILE A 171 -25.40 5.97 24.88
N ILE A 172 -24.72 4.84 25.15
CA ILE A 172 -24.11 4.57 26.44
C ILE A 172 -22.65 5.06 26.44
N LYS A 173 -21.99 5.00 25.26
CA LYS A 173 -20.55 5.30 25.18
C LYS A 173 -20.14 5.57 23.73
N ILE A 174 -19.25 6.54 23.53
CA ILE A 174 -18.58 6.79 22.27
C ILE A 174 -17.08 6.61 22.52
N THR A 175 -16.45 5.75 21.72
CA THR A 175 -15.01 5.55 21.77
C THR A 175 -14.39 5.86 20.41
N ASP A 176 -13.13 6.33 20.41
CA ASP A 176 -12.35 6.41 19.18
C ASP A 176 -11.87 5.00 18.73
N VAL A 177 -11.24 4.91 17.58
CA VAL A 177 -10.72 3.64 17.01
C VAL A 177 -9.69 2.93 17.90
N LEU A 178 -9.16 3.62 18.92
CA LEU A 178 -8.25 3.08 19.93
C LEU A 178 -8.98 2.68 21.20
N GLY A 179 -10.32 2.70 21.22
CA GLY A 179 -11.14 2.39 22.39
C GLY A 179 -11.17 3.47 23.47
N ARG A 180 -10.66 4.68 23.21
CA ARG A 180 -10.66 5.78 24.19
C ARG A 180 -12.00 6.49 24.19
N GLU A 181 -12.53 6.78 25.38
CA GLU A 181 -13.79 7.51 25.53
C GLU A 181 -13.69 8.95 24.99
N THR A 182 -14.63 9.33 24.13
CA THR A 182 -14.75 10.70 23.65
C THR A 182 -16.05 11.32 24.16
N SER A 183 -16.00 12.58 24.58
CA SER A 183 -17.18 13.32 25.02
C SER A 183 -17.86 14.01 23.85
N LEU A 184 -19.18 13.80 23.68
CA LEU A 184 -19.98 14.62 22.79
C LEU A 184 -19.98 16.07 23.29
N LYS A 185 -19.34 16.99 22.56
CA LYS A 185 -19.65 18.42 22.74
C LYS A 185 -21.05 18.66 22.14
N LYS A 186 -22.04 18.86 23.00
CA LYS A 186 -23.36 19.34 22.59
C LYS A 186 -23.21 20.75 22.01
N ASN A 187 -23.19 20.87 20.68
CA ASN A 187 -23.59 22.13 20.07
C ASN A 187 -25.11 22.17 20.08
N VAL A 188 -25.66 22.86 21.08
CA VAL A 188 -27.06 23.27 21.09
C VAL A 188 -27.15 24.51 20.18
N ILE A 189 -27.84 24.38 19.06
CA ILE A 189 -28.41 25.51 18.32
C ILE A 189 -29.81 25.72 18.83
#